data_3506598485d67f9b63f46a3708d7f294
#
_entry.id   3506598485d67f9b63f46a3708d7f294
#
_cell.length_a   1.000
_cell.length_b   1.000
_cell.length_c   1.000
_cell.angle_alpha   90.00
_cell.angle_beta   90.00
_cell.angle_gamma   90.00
#
_symmetry.space_group_name_H-M   'P 1'
#
loop_
_entity.id
_entity.type
_entity.pdbx_description
1 polymer ?
#
loop_
_entity_poly.entity_id
_entity_poly.type
_entity_poly.pdbx_seq_one_letter_code
_entity_poly.pdbx_strand_id
1 'polypeptide(L)'
;MHDAPQSDAAVRLDQENPLGVDGFEFVEFTGPEPESMVSRLELMGFTPTHVNPKTGAVRLKQGDITLLVNRTPRGQAADFARDHGPSANGMAFRVSDAKAAFDGAVQRGGRPAEGHDGGALGNGYPYVLQGIGGSLLYLVDQYGDAGSLYDGWDEIEGWEEAERKNSVGLFMLDHLTHNVRRGQMRTWSGFYGDVFAFEEQKYFDIKGKATGLFSQAMIAPDRAIRIPLNESQDENSQIEEFLRRYNGEGIQHIALATD
;
A
#
# COMPACT_ATOMS: atom_id res chain seq x y z
N MET A 1 6.47 44.08 -14.21
CA MET A 1 5.51 42.97 -14.14
C MET A 1 6.07 41.91 -15.06
N HIS A 2 6.73 40.91 -14.48
CA HIS A 2 7.21 39.76 -15.23
C HIS A 2 6.26 38.59 -14.87
N ASP A 3 5.51 38.16 -15.88
CA ASP A 3 4.71 36.95 -15.79
C ASP A 3 5.64 35.75 -15.54
N ALA A 4 5.40 35.06 -14.46
CA ALA A 4 6.08 33.80 -14.15
C ALA A 4 5.54 32.67 -15.06
N PRO A 5 6.37 31.77 -15.55
CA PRO A 5 5.94 30.66 -16.38
C PRO A 5 5.33 29.54 -15.49
N GLN A 6 4.09 29.72 -15.07
CA GLN A 6 3.35 28.72 -14.27
C GLN A 6 2.63 27.66 -15.12
N SER A 7 2.46 27.88 -16.43
CA SER A 7 1.64 26.97 -17.25
C SER A 7 2.38 25.70 -17.74
N ASP A 8 3.67 25.80 -18.03
CA ASP A 8 4.39 24.68 -18.63
C ASP A 8 4.81 23.60 -17.62
N ALA A 9 5.08 23.96 -16.37
CA ALA A 9 5.43 22.99 -15.33
C ALA A 9 4.20 22.18 -14.86
N ALA A 10 3.05 22.84 -14.71
CA ALA A 10 1.80 22.18 -14.35
C ALA A 10 1.31 21.21 -15.45
N VAL A 11 1.41 21.63 -16.73
CA VAL A 11 1.03 20.78 -17.88
C VAL A 11 1.96 19.56 -18.03
N ARG A 12 3.26 19.70 -17.72
CA ARG A 12 4.19 18.57 -17.72
C ARG A 12 3.92 17.59 -16.59
N LEU A 13 3.58 18.06 -15.39
CA LEU A 13 3.21 17.22 -14.25
C LEU A 13 1.99 16.36 -14.58
N ASP A 14 0.95 16.93 -15.20
CA ASP A 14 -0.24 16.19 -15.62
C ASP A 14 0.04 15.10 -16.67
N GLN A 15 1.03 15.28 -17.56
CA GLN A 15 1.41 14.28 -18.55
C GLN A 15 2.31 13.19 -17.97
N GLU A 16 3.17 13.54 -17.00
CA GLU A 16 4.09 12.61 -16.36
C GLU A 16 3.42 11.83 -15.21
N ASN A 17 2.39 12.39 -14.56
CA ASN A 17 1.62 11.77 -13.47
C ASN A 17 0.13 11.70 -13.82
N PRO A 18 -0.29 10.79 -14.71
CA PRO A 18 -1.63 10.81 -15.29
C PRO A 18 -2.76 10.49 -14.32
N LEU A 19 -2.45 9.91 -13.17
CA LEU A 19 -3.43 9.59 -12.14
C LEU A 19 -3.31 10.49 -10.90
N GLY A 20 -2.41 11.48 -10.92
CA GLY A 20 -2.20 12.40 -9.81
C GLY A 20 -1.75 11.70 -8.53
N VAL A 21 -0.90 10.68 -8.64
CA VAL A 21 -0.36 9.93 -7.50
C VAL A 21 0.48 10.83 -6.61
N ASP A 22 0.27 10.76 -5.27
CA ASP A 22 0.87 11.65 -4.28
C ASP A 22 1.22 10.91 -2.97
N GLY A 23 1.93 9.81 -3.09
CA GLY A 23 2.42 9.02 -1.96
C GLY A 23 1.47 7.94 -1.48
N PHE A 24 1.90 7.25 -0.40
CA PHE A 24 1.09 6.27 0.30
C PHE A 24 0.16 6.95 1.31
N GLU A 25 -1.09 6.45 1.42
CA GLU A 25 -1.97 6.84 2.52
C GLU A 25 -1.92 5.84 3.68
N PHE A 26 -2.06 4.54 3.37
CA PHE A 26 -2.00 3.50 4.39
C PHE A 26 -1.59 2.14 3.84
N VAL A 27 -1.22 1.25 4.76
CA VAL A 27 -1.18 -0.20 4.52
C VAL A 27 -2.24 -0.85 5.39
N GLU A 28 -3.08 -1.71 4.80
CA GLU A 28 -4.08 -2.50 5.48
C GLU A 28 -3.57 -3.91 5.78
N PHE A 29 -3.76 -4.33 7.02
CA PHE A 29 -3.42 -5.66 7.49
C PHE A 29 -4.67 -6.45 7.88
N THR A 30 -4.59 -7.76 7.69
CA THR A 30 -5.56 -8.73 8.18
C THR A 30 -4.88 -9.95 8.77
N GLY A 31 -5.61 -10.73 9.54
CA GLY A 31 -5.12 -11.99 10.12
C GLY A 31 -6.19 -12.68 10.97
N PRO A 32 -5.97 -13.94 11.33
CA PRO A 32 -6.90 -14.70 12.16
C PRO A 32 -7.04 -14.13 13.60
N GLU A 33 -6.03 -13.40 14.06
CA GLU A 33 -5.97 -12.79 15.39
C GLU A 33 -5.64 -11.28 15.28
N PRO A 34 -6.58 -10.44 14.84
CA PRO A 34 -6.31 -9.02 14.59
C PRO A 34 -5.86 -8.24 15.83
N GLU A 35 -6.32 -8.60 17.02
CA GLU A 35 -5.88 -7.97 18.28
C GLU A 35 -4.39 -8.24 18.57
N SER A 36 -3.92 -9.44 18.29
CA SER A 36 -2.50 -9.76 18.41
C SER A 36 -1.65 -8.94 17.44
N MET A 37 -2.18 -8.64 16.26
CA MET A 37 -1.52 -7.76 15.31
C MET A 37 -1.45 -6.32 15.78
N VAL A 38 -2.55 -5.77 16.29
CA VAL A 38 -2.56 -4.44 16.92
C VAL A 38 -1.48 -4.36 18.00
N SER A 39 -1.49 -5.32 18.95
CA SER A 39 -0.51 -5.34 20.04
C SER A 39 0.95 -5.42 19.57
N ARG A 40 1.23 -6.15 18.48
CA ARG A 40 2.59 -6.19 17.89
C ARG A 40 3.00 -4.87 17.27
N LEU A 41 2.07 -4.18 16.60
CA LEU A 41 2.33 -2.86 16.03
C LEU A 41 2.54 -1.81 17.15
N GLU A 42 1.82 -1.91 18.26
CA GLU A 42 2.06 -1.06 19.43
C GLU A 42 3.47 -1.26 20.02
N LEU A 43 3.99 -2.50 20.05
CA LEU A 43 5.37 -2.78 20.47
C LEU A 43 6.42 -2.14 19.53
N MET A 44 6.03 -1.83 18.29
CA MET A 44 6.87 -1.12 17.32
C MET A 44 6.71 0.41 17.40
N GLY A 45 5.96 0.92 18.36
CA GLY A 45 5.73 2.34 18.59
C GLY A 45 4.55 2.94 17.85
N PHE A 46 3.73 2.11 17.17
CA PHE A 46 2.49 2.60 16.57
C PHE A 46 1.42 2.77 17.61
N THR A 47 0.65 3.84 17.52
CA THR A 47 -0.42 4.14 18.48
C THR A 47 -1.79 4.05 17.82
N PRO A 48 -2.73 3.27 18.37
CA PRO A 48 -4.11 3.29 17.93
C PRO A 48 -4.72 4.68 18.10
N THR A 49 -5.33 5.20 17.02
CA THR A 49 -5.85 6.58 16.99
C THR A 49 -7.36 6.64 16.79
N HIS A 50 -7.88 5.76 15.94
CA HIS A 50 -9.30 5.74 15.59
C HIS A 50 -9.78 4.30 15.36
N VAL A 51 -11.07 4.10 15.53
CA VAL A 51 -11.76 2.85 15.22
C VAL A 51 -12.91 3.13 14.26
N ASN A 52 -12.98 2.38 13.17
CA ASN A 52 -14.10 2.47 12.25
C ASN A 52 -15.36 1.88 12.94
N PRO A 53 -16.42 2.66 13.18
CA PRO A 53 -17.61 2.17 13.90
C PRO A 53 -18.39 1.10 13.13
N LYS A 54 -18.13 0.93 11.84
CA LYS A 54 -18.86 -0.03 10.98
C LYS A 54 -18.09 -1.33 10.74
N THR A 55 -16.78 -1.24 10.57
CA THR A 55 -15.94 -2.42 10.30
C THR A 55 -15.18 -2.90 11.54
N GLY A 56 -15.06 -2.04 12.55
CA GLY A 56 -14.18 -2.29 13.70
C GLY A 56 -12.69 -2.17 13.37
N ALA A 57 -12.34 -1.76 12.16
CA ALA A 57 -10.93 -1.58 11.77
C ALA A 57 -10.28 -0.52 12.65
N VAL A 58 -9.03 -0.79 13.07
CA VAL A 58 -8.23 0.12 13.89
C VAL A 58 -7.22 0.83 13.04
N ARG A 59 -7.18 2.15 13.16
CA ARG A 59 -6.11 2.97 12.61
C ARG A 59 -5.01 3.13 13.63
N LEU A 60 -3.77 2.83 13.23
CA LEU A 60 -2.56 3.07 14.02
C LEU A 60 -1.66 4.07 13.30
N LYS A 61 -1.03 4.96 14.08
CA LYS A 61 -0.09 5.96 13.55
C LYS A 61 1.26 5.91 14.25
N GLN A 62 2.29 6.28 13.50
CA GLN A 62 3.56 6.77 13.98
C GLN A 62 4.16 7.71 12.91
N GLY A 63 4.39 8.97 13.23
CA GLY A 63 4.78 9.98 12.25
C GLY A 63 3.74 10.10 11.12
N ASP A 64 4.21 10.08 9.87
CA ASP A 64 3.33 10.11 8.70
C ASP A 64 2.86 8.72 8.25
N ILE A 65 3.22 7.67 9.00
CA ILE A 65 2.84 6.30 8.68
C ILE A 65 1.46 6.01 9.27
N THR A 66 0.55 5.55 8.41
CA THR A 66 -0.75 5.02 8.82
C THR A 66 -0.84 3.54 8.48
N LEU A 67 -1.19 2.73 9.47
CA LEU A 67 -1.49 1.32 9.32
C LEU A 67 -2.93 1.06 9.75
N LEU A 68 -3.67 0.25 8.99
CA LEU A 68 -5.01 -0.19 9.33
C LEU A 68 -4.98 -1.68 9.67
N VAL A 69 -5.61 -2.07 10.76
CA VAL A 69 -5.85 -3.48 11.07
C VAL A 69 -7.32 -3.77 10.89
N ASN A 70 -7.63 -4.56 9.87
CA ASN A 70 -9.00 -4.96 9.56
C ASN A 70 -9.45 -6.09 10.49
N ARG A 71 -10.58 -5.89 11.15
CA ARG A 71 -11.18 -6.83 12.10
C ARG A 71 -12.43 -7.51 11.57
N THR A 72 -12.76 -7.28 10.29
CA THR A 72 -13.99 -7.81 9.70
C THR A 72 -13.92 -9.33 9.60
N PRO A 73 -14.89 -10.06 10.17
CA PRO A 73 -14.87 -11.52 10.18
C PRO A 73 -15.37 -12.17 8.89
N ARG A 74 -15.64 -11.37 7.88
CA ARG A 74 -16.19 -11.77 6.58
C ARG A 74 -15.63 -10.87 5.48
N GLY A 75 -15.85 -11.26 4.21
CA GLY A 75 -15.42 -10.49 3.06
C GLY A 75 -13.93 -10.68 2.73
N GLN A 76 -13.39 -9.78 1.91
CA GLN A 76 -12.03 -9.89 1.36
C GLN A 76 -10.97 -10.10 2.45
N ALA A 77 -11.00 -9.32 3.53
CA ALA A 77 -9.99 -9.41 4.59
C ALA A 77 -9.98 -10.78 5.29
N ALA A 78 -11.17 -11.34 5.59
CA ALA A 78 -11.28 -12.64 6.23
C ALA A 78 -10.86 -13.78 5.28
N ASP A 79 -11.22 -13.70 4.01
CA ASP A 79 -10.82 -14.66 2.98
C ASP A 79 -9.30 -14.61 2.78
N PHE A 80 -8.73 -13.40 2.71
CA PHE A 80 -7.29 -13.19 2.59
C PHE A 80 -6.53 -13.72 3.82
N ALA A 81 -7.04 -13.49 5.02
CA ALA A 81 -6.47 -14.02 6.27
C ALA A 81 -6.48 -15.55 6.30
N ARG A 82 -7.54 -16.18 5.79
CA ARG A 82 -7.62 -17.65 5.70
C ARG A 82 -6.60 -18.21 4.72
N ASP A 83 -6.38 -17.54 3.59
CA ASP A 83 -5.55 -18.04 2.51
C ASP A 83 -4.06 -17.74 2.74
N HIS A 84 -3.72 -16.61 3.40
CA HIS A 84 -2.35 -16.11 3.56
C HIS A 84 -1.89 -15.99 5.02
N GLY A 85 -2.78 -16.10 6.00
CA GLY A 85 -2.46 -15.83 7.40
C GLY A 85 -2.31 -14.32 7.69
N PRO A 86 -1.60 -13.95 8.79
CA PRO A 86 -1.36 -12.55 9.12
C PRO A 86 -0.53 -11.86 8.03
N SER A 87 -1.09 -10.85 7.37
CA SER A 87 -0.45 -10.22 6.20
C SER A 87 -1.05 -8.86 5.85
N ALA A 88 -0.37 -8.12 4.97
CA ALA A 88 -0.90 -6.93 4.34
C ALA A 88 -1.86 -7.34 3.21
N ASN A 89 -3.15 -7.05 3.37
CA ASN A 89 -4.21 -7.35 2.40
C ASN A 89 -4.62 -6.15 1.55
N GLY A 90 -4.03 -4.98 1.78
CA GLY A 90 -4.30 -3.79 1.00
C GLY A 90 -3.26 -2.69 1.21
N MET A 91 -3.22 -1.79 0.25
CA MET A 91 -2.45 -0.55 0.31
C MET A 91 -3.24 0.58 -0.34
N ALA A 92 -3.00 1.81 0.06
CA ALA A 92 -3.65 2.97 -0.52
C ALA A 92 -2.63 3.95 -1.09
N PHE A 93 -2.90 4.42 -2.31
CA PHE A 93 -2.21 5.54 -2.92
C PHE A 93 -3.05 6.79 -2.76
N ARG A 94 -2.42 7.88 -2.33
CA ARG A 94 -2.97 9.22 -2.43
C ARG A 94 -3.02 9.62 -3.89
N VAL A 95 -4.10 10.25 -4.28
CA VAL A 95 -4.30 10.77 -5.64
C VAL A 95 -5.02 12.12 -5.56
N SER A 96 -4.89 12.95 -6.58
CA SER A 96 -5.52 14.28 -6.60
C SER A 96 -7.05 14.24 -6.71
N ASP A 97 -7.61 13.19 -7.34
CA ASP A 97 -9.05 12.94 -7.52
C ASP A 97 -9.24 11.41 -7.64
N ALA A 98 -9.85 10.80 -6.64
CA ALA A 98 -9.97 9.34 -6.56
C ALA A 98 -10.83 8.75 -7.68
N LYS A 99 -11.90 9.48 -8.07
CA LYS A 99 -12.76 9.03 -9.17
C LYS A 99 -12.05 9.10 -10.51
N ALA A 100 -11.43 10.23 -10.81
CA ALA A 100 -10.70 10.41 -12.07
C ALA A 100 -9.51 9.44 -12.17
N ALA A 101 -8.77 9.25 -11.07
CA ALA A 101 -7.68 8.29 -10.99
C ALA A 101 -8.16 6.84 -11.21
N PHE A 102 -9.29 6.45 -10.60
CA PHE A 102 -9.86 5.11 -10.78
C PHE A 102 -10.30 4.88 -12.22
N ASP A 103 -11.05 5.81 -12.80
CA ASP A 103 -11.50 5.72 -14.20
C ASP A 103 -10.29 5.67 -15.16
N GLY A 104 -9.28 6.50 -14.92
CA GLY A 104 -8.03 6.52 -15.68
C GLY A 104 -7.24 5.23 -15.54
N ALA A 105 -7.15 4.66 -14.33
CA ALA A 105 -6.49 3.39 -14.08
C ALA A 105 -7.18 2.24 -14.82
N VAL A 106 -8.50 2.19 -14.82
CA VAL A 106 -9.28 1.17 -15.53
C VAL A 106 -9.07 1.30 -17.05
N GLN A 107 -9.09 2.51 -17.60
CA GLN A 107 -8.81 2.74 -19.02
C GLN A 107 -7.38 2.29 -19.42
N ARG A 108 -6.43 2.31 -18.49
CA ARG A 108 -5.04 1.90 -18.67
C ARG A 108 -4.80 0.42 -18.35
N GLY A 109 -5.87 -0.37 -18.08
CA GLY A 109 -5.79 -1.80 -17.85
C GLY A 109 -5.84 -2.25 -16.40
N GLY A 110 -6.02 -1.32 -15.45
CA GLY A 110 -6.31 -1.62 -14.05
C GLY A 110 -7.64 -2.37 -13.92
N ARG A 111 -7.68 -3.35 -13.03
CA ARG A 111 -8.89 -4.15 -12.81
C ARG A 111 -9.60 -3.69 -11.55
N PRO A 112 -10.88 -3.29 -11.62
CA PRO A 112 -11.69 -3.05 -10.43
C PRO A 112 -11.69 -4.27 -9.49
N ALA A 113 -11.64 -4.04 -8.20
CA ALA A 113 -11.81 -5.09 -7.20
C ALA A 113 -13.31 -5.40 -7.05
N GLU A 114 -13.85 -6.27 -7.92
CA GLU A 114 -15.26 -6.62 -7.92
C GLU A 114 -15.66 -7.39 -6.65
N GLY A 115 -16.83 -7.08 -6.12
CA GLY A 115 -17.40 -7.79 -4.97
C GLY A 115 -16.70 -7.52 -3.62
N HIS A 116 -15.79 -6.54 -3.57
CA HIS A 116 -15.19 -6.12 -2.30
C HIS A 116 -16.20 -5.33 -1.44
N ASP A 117 -16.01 -5.39 -0.14
CA ASP A 117 -16.85 -4.70 0.87
C ASP A 117 -16.32 -3.32 1.26
N GLY A 118 -15.24 -2.86 0.63
CA GLY A 118 -14.51 -1.63 0.98
C GLY A 118 -13.41 -1.85 2.00
N GLY A 119 -13.09 -3.09 2.37
CA GLY A 119 -12.03 -3.44 3.30
C GLY A 119 -12.16 -2.72 4.65
N ALA A 120 -11.05 -2.24 5.20
CA ALA A 120 -11.03 -1.50 6.46
C ALA A 120 -11.86 -0.20 6.42
N LEU A 121 -11.99 0.42 5.25
CA LEU A 121 -12.79 1.64 5.07
C LEU A 121 -14.30 1.35 5.15
N GLY A 122 -14.72 0.17 4.71
CA GLY A 122 -16.13 -0.25 4.69
C GLY A 122 -16.98 0.54 3.71
N ASN A 123 -18.31 0.42 3.84
CA ASN A 123 -19.31 1.15 3.05
C ASN A 123 -19.20 0.95 1.52
N GLY A 124 -18.49 -0.09 1.06
CA GLY A 124 -18.24 -0.28 -0.36
C GLY A 124 -17.44 0.88 -0.95
N TYR A 125 -16.36 1.31 -0.28
CA TYR A 125 -15.48 2.35 -0.84
C TYR A 125 -15.19 2.05 -2.30
N PRO A 126 -15.54 2.94 -3.26
CA PRO A 126 -15.70 2.50 -4.65
C PRO A 126 -14.42 2.48 -5.47
N TYR A 127 -13.38 3.23 -5.06
CA TYR A 127 -12.18 3.43 -5.88
C TYR A 127 -11.07 2.45 -5.49
N VAL A 128 -11.34 1.16 -5.76
CA VAL A 128 -10.46 0.05 -5.38
C VAL A 128 -10.15 -0.82 -6.59
N LEU A 129 -8.88 -1.07 -6.83
CA LEU A 129 -8.36 -1.96 -7.86
C LEU A 129 -7.87 -3.27 -7.23
N GLN A 130 -7.78 -4.31 -8.05
CA GLN A 130 -7.09 -5.54 -7.70
C GLN A 130 -5.59 -5.29 -7.66
N GLY A 131 -4.98 -5.51 -6.52
CA GLY A 131 -3.55 -5.48 -6.30
C GLY A 131 -2.91 -6.86 -6.38
N ILE A 132 -1.64 -6.93 -6.01
CA ILE A 132 -0.86 -8.17 -6.02
C ILE A 132 -1.48 -9.23 -5.12
N GLY A 133 -1.54 -10.47 -5.62
CA GLY A 133 -1.98 -11.64 -4.84
C GLY A 133 -3.41 -11.56 -4.31
N GLY A 134 -4.28 -10.73 -4.91
CA GLY A 134 -5.64 -10.51 -4.44
C GLY A 134 -5.77 -9.44 -3.36
N SER A 135 -4.69 -8.71 -3.06
CA SER A 135 -4.75 -7.52 -2.20
C SER A 135 -5.58 -6.40 -2.83
N LEU A 136 -6.05 -5.48 -2.01
CA LEU A 136 -6.78 -4.29 -2.45
C LEU A 136 -5.81 -3.12 -2.66
N LEU A 137 -5.97 -2.39 -3.77
CA LEU A 137 -5.27 -1.14 -4.03
C LEU A 137 -6.28 0.00 -4.07
N TYR A 138 -6.30 0.79 -3.00
CA TYR A 138 -7.21 1.93 -2.86
C TYR A 138 -6.62 3.17 -3.49
N LEU A 139 -7.46 3.99 -4.13
CA LEU A 139 -7.12 5.33 -4.59
C LEU A 139 -7.89 6.33 -3.74
N VAL A 140 -7.19 7.19 -3.00
CA VAL A 140 -7.81 8.08 -2.01
C VAL A 140 -7.40 9.53 -2.22
N ASP A 141 -8.36 10.45 -2.07
CA ASP A 141 -8.18 11.89 -2.26
C ASP A 141 -8.54 12.73 -1.02
N GLN A 142 -8.91 12.07 0.08
CA GLN A 142 -9.22 12.73 1.36
C GLN A 142 -7.99 12.70 2.27
N TYR A 143 -7.07 13.65 2.06
CA TYR A 143 -5.86 13.84 2.87
C TYR A 143 -5.44 15.32 2.84
N GLY A 144 -4.62 15.75 3.80
CA GLY A 144 -4.15 17.14 3.88
C GLY A 144 -5.29 18.14 3.96
N ASP A 145 -5.25 19.16 3.11
CA ASP A 145 -6.27 20.23 3.08
C ASP A 145 -7.65 19.75 2.55
N ALA A 146 -7.69 18.59 1.89
CA ALA A 146 -8.94 18.01 1.39
C ALA A 146 -9.75 17.25 2.47
N GLY A 147 -9.30 17.27 3.71
CA GLY A 147 -9.93 16.58 4.84
C GLY A 147 -9.25 15.27 5.23
N SER A 148 -9.97 14.40 5.89
CA SER A 148 -9.43 13.11 6.35
C SER A 148 -10.31 11.95 5.90
N LEU A 149 -9.67 10.92 5.37
CA LEU A 149 -10.33 9.64 5.06
C LEU A 149 -10.98 8.99 6.30
N TYR A 150 -10.54 9.39 7.49
CA TYR A 150 -10.96 8.86 8.79
C TYR A 150 -12.03 9.73 9.47
N ASP A 151 -12.54 10.75 8.77
CA ASP A 151 -13.65 11.55 9.28
C ASP A 151 -14.88 10.66 9.54
N GLY A 152 -15.43 10.73 10.75
CA GLY A 152 -16.54 9.87 11.19
C GLY A 152 -16.11 8.51 11.76
N TRP A 153 -14.80 8.26 11.91
CA TRP A 153 -14.31 7.18 12.75
C TRP A 153 -14.31 7.61 14.22
N ASP A 154 -14.52 6.66 15.12
CA ASP A 154 -14.47 6.92 16.56
C ASP A 154 -13.03 7.20 17.00
N GLU A 155 -12.77 8.41 17.46
CA GLU A 155 -11.47 8.84 17.95
C GLU A 155 -11.15 8.22 19.31
N ILE A 156 -9.91 7.77 19.50
CA ILE A 156 -9.40 7.28 20.79
C ILE A 156 -8.84 8.47 21.57
N GLU A 157 -9.46 8.79 22.71
CA GLU A 157 -9.09 9.92 23.56
C GLU A 157 -7.60 9.86 23.97
N GLY A 158 -6.90 10.97 23.78
CA GLY A 158 -5.49 11.12 24.19
C GLY A 158 -4.47 10.46 23.27
N TRP A 159 -4.87 10.02 22.08
CA TRP A 159 -3.97 9.35 21.14
C TRP A 159 -2.78 10.21 20.70
N GLU A 160 -2.94 11.52 20.57
CA GLU A 160 -1.86 12.43 20.14
C GLU A 160 -0.70 12.47 21.16
N GLU A 161 -1.03 12.49 22.46
CA GLU A 161 -0.01 12.43 23.51
C GLU A 161 0.62 11.03 23.57
N ALA A 162 -0.20 9.99 23.44
CA ALA A 162 0.27 8.61 23.40
C ALA A 162 1.21 8.37 22.22
N GLU A 163 0.89 8.88 21.02
CA GLU A 163 1.74 8.75 19.82
C GLU A 163 3.09 9.43 20.03
N ARG A 164 3.12 10.68 20.55
CA ARG A 164 4.37 11.37 20.87
C ARG A 164 5.24 10.62 21.88
N LYS A 165 4.62 9.93 22.83
CA LYS A 165 5.30 9.17 23.88
C LYS A 165 5.80 7.81 23.38
N ASN A 166 5.03 7.15 22.51
CA ASN A 166 5.30 5.79 22.06
C ASN A 166 6.19 5.75 20.84
N SER A 167 6.26 6.85 20.07
CA SER A 167 7.07 6.93 18.84
C SER A 167 8.53 6.56 19.11
N VAL A 168 9.07 5.73 18.22
CA VAL A 168 10.47 5.30 18.23
C VAL A 168 11.28 5.90 17.08
N GLY A 169 10.75 6.97 16.44
CA GLY A 169 11.43 7.70 15.37
C GLY A 169 11.12 7.20 13.96
N LEU A 170 10.16 6.29 13.80
CA LEU A 170 9.66 5.93 12.47
C LEU A 170 8.77 7.06 11.95
N PHE A 171 9.08 7.60 10.75
CA PHE A 171 8.35 8.78 10.29
C PHE A 171 7.69 8.62 8.92
N MET A 172 8.17 7.72 8.06
CA MET A 172 7.66 7.61 6.68
C MET A 172 7.68 6.16 6.19
N LEU A 173 6.68 5.79 5.40
CA LEU A 173 6.66 4.54 4.65
C LEU A 173 7.53 4.71 3.40
N ASP A 174 8.67 4.00 3.34
CA ASP A 174 9.62 4.14 2.25
C ASP A 174 9.25 3.27 1.04
N HIS A 175 9.01 1.98 1.25
CA HIS A 175 8.63 1.09 0.16
C HIS A 175 7.87 -0.17 0.61
N LEU A 176 7.15 -0.77 -0.34
CA LEU A 176 6.45 -2.04 -0.20
C LEU A 176 7.03 -3.05 -1.20
N THR A 177 7.82 -4.00 -0.73
CA THR A 177 8.40 -5.03 -1.60
C THR A 177 7.42 -6.16 -1.87
N HIS A 178 7.27 -6.51 -3.13
CA HIS A 178 6.45 -7.64 -3.58
C HIS A 178 7.34 -8.81 -3.99
N ASN A 179 7.01 -10.00 -3.52
CA ASN A 179 7.56 -11.22 -4.09
C ASN A 179 6.59 -11.79 -5.12
N VAL A 180 7.12 -12.03 -6.32
CA VAL A 180 6.37 -12.52 -7.47
C VAL A 180 6.85 -13.91 -7.89
N ARG A 181 5.98 -14.70 -8.52
CA ARG A 181 6.33 -16.01 -9.08
C ARG A 181 7.29 -15.84 -10.24
N ARG A 182 8.06 -16.88 -10.51
CA ARG A 182 8.95 -16.90 -11.68
C ARG A 182 8.18 -16.65 -12.96
N GLY A 183 8.69 -15.72 -13.77
CA GLY A 183 8.07 -15.26 -15.01
C GLY A 183 7.00 -14.19 -14.82
N GLN A 184 6.70 -13.74 -13.59
CA GLN A 184 5.67 -12.72 -13.32
C GLN A 184 6.23 -11.30 -13.13
N MET A 185 7.55 -11.12 -13.12
CA MET A 185 8.17 -9.80 -13.00
C MET A 185 7.57 -8.79 -13.99
N ARG A 186 7.49 -9.16 -15.28
CA ARG A 186 6.95 -8.29 -16.33
C ARG A 186 5.45 -8.01 -16.18
N THR A 187 4.69 -8.93 -15.62
CA THR A 187 3.26 -8.74 -15.37
C THR A 187 3.06 -7.62 -14.36
N TRP A 188 3.80 -7.64 -13.25
CA TRP A 188 3.65 -6.64 -12.20
C TRP A 188 4.38 -5.33 -12.50
N SER A 189 5.55 -5.36 -13.13
CA SER A 189 6.18 -4.11 -13.58
C SER A 189 5.36 -3.42 -14.67
N GLY A 190 4.76 -4.20 -15.59
CA GLY A 190 3.79 -3.69 -16.56
C GLY A 190 2.56 -3.10 -15.90
N PHE A 191 1.99 -3.76 -14.88
CA PHE A 191 0.86 -3.21 -14.14
C PHE A 191 1.19 -1.82 -13.55
N TYR A 192 2.31 -1.67 -12.84
CA TYR A 192 2.69 -0.37 -12.29
C TYR A 192 3.08 0.66 -13.37
N GLY A 193 3.76 0.22 -14.43
CA GLY A 193 4.14 1.10 -15.54
C GLY A 193 2.96 1.54 -16.39
N ASP A 194 2.15 0.61 -16.85
CA ASP A 194 1.07 0.90 -17.80
C ASP A 194 -0.10 1.62 -17.11
N VAL A 195 -0.48 1.18 -15.89
CA VAL A 195 -1.62 1.76 -15.16
C VAL A 195 -1.24 3.07 -14.50
N PHE A 196 -0.13 3.12 -13.75
CA PHE A 196 0.24 4.23 -12.87
C PHE A 196 1.39 5.10 -13.38
N ALA A 197 1.94 4.80 -14.54
CA ALA A 197 3.12 5.46 -15.11
C ALA A 197 4.37 5.39 -14.21
N PHE A 198 4.50 4.32 -13.39
CA PHE A 198 5.74 4.09 -12.65
C PHE A 198 6.89 3.80 -13.58
N GLU A 199 8.06 4.30 -13.26
CA GLU A 199 9.30 4.05 -13.99
C GLU A 199 10.12 2.96 -13.33
N GLU A 200 10.82 2.18 -14.14
CA GLU A 200 11.87 1.30 -13.64
C GLU A 200 13.08 2.13 -13.22
N GLN A 201 13.37 2.18 -11.92
CA GLN A 201 14.52 2.92 -11.42
C GLN A 201 15.81 2.10 -11.51
N LYS A 202 15.74 0.82 -11.13
CA LYS A 202 16.89 -0.09 -11.13
C LYS A 202 16.43 -1.53 -11.34
N TYR A 203 17.23 -2.26 -12.09
CA TYR A 203 17.13 -3.72 -12.21
C TYR A 203 18.40 -4.35 -11.65
N PHE A 204 18.25 -5.34 -10.80
CA PHE A 204 19.35 -6.08 -10.21
C PHE A 204 19.24 -7.56 -10.55
N ASP A 205 20.31 -8.12 -11.10
CA ASP A 205 20.54 -9.57 -11.17
C ASP A 205 21.49 -9.93 -10.03
N ILE A 206 20.93 -10.35 -8.91
CA ILE A 206 21.69 -10.62 -7.69
C ILE A 206 21.99 -12.12 -7.64
N LYS A 207 23.28 -12.45 -7.75
CA LYS A 207 23.78 -13.81 -7.59
C LYS A 207 24.38 -13.99 -6.19
N GLY A 208 23.63 -14.65 -5.32
CA GLY A 208 24.13 -15.06 -4.01
C GLY A 208 25.06 -16.29 -4.10
N LYS A 209 25.63 -16.69 -2.98
CA LYS A 209 26.48 -17.91 -2.92
C LYS A 209 25.70 -19.20 -3.19
N ALA A 210 24.42 -19.22 -2.87
CA ALA A 210 23.54 -20.39 -2.97
C ALA A 210 22.33 -20.18 -3.88
N THR A 211 21.79 -18.97 -3.94
CA THR A 211 20.58 -18.64 -4.72
C THR A 211 20.69 -17.25 -5.34
N GLY A 212 20.01 -17.02 -6.46
CA GLY A 212 19.91 -15.73 -7.12
C GLY A 212 18.48 -15.19 -7.14
N LEU A 213 18.37 -13.89 -7.35
CA LEU A 213 17.09 -13.21 -7.55
C LEU A 213 17.21 -12.09 -8.57
N PHE A 214 16.14 -11.81 -9.25
CA PHE A 214 15.93 -10.57 -9.98
C PHE A 214 15.17 -9.60 -9.08
N SER A 215 15.59 -8.36 -9.03
CA SER A 215 14.88 -7.29 -8.32
C SER A 215 14.73 -6.10 -9.26
N GLN A 216 13.52 -5.60 -9.39
CA GLN A 216 13.17 -4.44 -10.21
C GLN A 216 12.44 -3.42 -9.35
N ALA A 217 13.08 -2.27 -9.12
CA ALA A 217 12.46 -1.21 -8.34
C ALA A 217 11.61 -0.31 -9.25
N MET A 218 10.30 -0.33 -9.03
CA MET A 218 9.35 0.57 -9.66
C MET A 218 9.18 1.81 -8.79
N ILE A 219 9.22 3.00 -9.38
CA ILE A 219 9.04 4.27 -8.69
C ILE A 219 7.92 5.08 -9.34
N ALA A 220 7.05 5.64 -8.52
CA ALA A 220 5.96 6.49 -8.97
C ALA A 220 6.45 7.84 -9.53
N PRO A 221 5.65 8.52 -10.36
CA PRO A 221 5.98 9.84 -10.90
C PRO A 221 6.29 10.88 -9.82
N ASP A 222 5.61 10.83 -8.68
CA ASP A 222 5.80 11.69 -7.51
C ASP A 222 7.10 11.43 -6.74
N ARG A 223 7.77 10.29 -7.03
CA ARG A 223 8.97 9.79 -6.33
C ARG A 223 8.74 9.35 -4.87
N ALA A 224 7.54 9.44 -4.34
CA ALA A 224 7.21 9.06 -2.97
C ALA A 224 6.86 7.57 -2.82
N ILE A 225 6.30 6.94 -3.87
CA ILE A 225 5.98 5.52 -3.84
C ILE A 225 7.08 4.72 -4.52
N ARG A 226 7.59 3.72 -3.82
CA ARG A 226 8.55 2.73 -4.35
C ARG A 226 8.02 1.33 -4.12
N ILE A 227 8.06 0.51 -5.17
CA ILE A 227 7.63 -0.88 -5.12
C ILE A 227 8.70 -1.77 -5.75
N PRO A 228 9.62 -2.31 -4.95
CA PRO A 228 10.52 -3.34 -5.43
C PRO A 228 9.75 -4.63 -5.72
N LEU A 229 9.99 -5.21 -6.89
CA LEU A 229 9.48 -6.51 -7.30
C LEU A 229 10.64 -7.50 -7.26
N ASN A 230 10.48 -8.61 -6.54
CA ASN A 230 11.49 -9.65 -6.44
C ASN A 230 11.00 -10.96 -7.04
N GLU A 231 11.78 -11.51 -7.95
CA GLU A 231 11.54 -12.78 -8.61
C GLU A 231 12.71 -13.73 -8.37
N SER A 232 12.43 -14.98 -8.01
CA SER A 232 13.47 -15.98 -7.78
C SER A 232 14.05 -16.50 -9.08
N GLN A 233 15.38 -16.75 -9.06
CA GLN A 233 16.07 -17.52 -10.11
C GLN A 233 16.08 -19.02 -9.79
N ASP A 234 15.92 -19.41 -8.52
CA ASP A 234 16.12 -20.76 -7.99
C ASP A 234 14.93 -21.25 -7.18
N GLU A 235 14.68 -22.56 -7.20
CA GLU A 235 13.58 -23.19 -6.45
C GLU A 235 13.77 -23.22 -4.94
N ASN A 236 15.00 -23.04 -4.47
CA ASN A 236 15.36 -23.11 -3.05
C ASN A 236 15.64 -21.72 -2.43
N SER A 237 15.18 -20.64 -3.09
CA SER A 237 15.39 -19.28 -2.60
C SER A 237 14.43 -18.91 -1.47
N GLN A 238 14.78 -17.86 -0.71
CA GLN A 238 13.89 -17.26 0.29
C GLN A 238 12.60 -16.71 -0.34
N ILE A 239 12.62 -16.28 -1.59
CA ILE A 239 11.42 -15.84 -2.32
C ILE A 239 10.47 -17.02 -2.51
N GLU A 240 10.98 -18.18 -2.98
CA GLU A 240 10.16 -19.39 -3.14
C GLU A 240 9.65 -19.92 -1.78
N GLU A 241 10.42 -19.79 -0.71
CA GLU A 241 9.95 -20.11 0.65
C GLU A 241 8.79 -19.19 1.05
N PHE A 242 8.90 -17.88 0.80
CA PHE A 242 7.81 -16.94 1.03
C PHE A 242 6.57 -17.34 0.21
N LEU A 243 6.70 -17.54 -1.11
CA LEU A 243 5.58 -17.87 -2.00
C LEU A 243 4.84 -19.13 -1.55
N ARG A 244 5.56 -20.13 -1.05
CA ARG A 244 4.96 -21.36 -0.51
C ARG A 244 4.24 -21.14 0.82
N ARG A 245 4.86 -20.41 1.77
CA ARG A 245 4.27 -20.13 3.09
C ARG A 245 3.10 -19.18 3.01
N TYR A 246 3.26 -18.15 2.20
CA TYR A 246 2.24 -17.14 1.95
C TYR A 246 1.11 -17.65 1.05
N ASN A 247 1.30 -18.77 0.38
CA ASN A 247 0.38 -19.38 -0.58
C ASN A 247 0.10 -18.47 -1.79
N GLY A 248 1.11 -17.76 -2.30
CA GLY A 248 0.95 -16.90 -3.47
C GLY A 248 1.94 -15.76 -3.54
N GLU A 249 1.69 -14.85 -4.48
CA GLU A 249 2.37 -13.58 -4.61
C GLU A 249 1.83 -12.58 -3.59
N GLY A 250 2.62 -11.59 -3.18
CA GLY A 250 2.13 -10.59 -2.24
C GLY A 250 3.19 -9.65 -1.71
N ILE A 251 2.77 -8.77 -0.81
CA ILE A 251 3.62 -7.82 -0.09
C ILE A 251 4.44 -8.62 0.92
N GLN A 252 5.75 -8.70 0.68
CA GLN A 252 6.65 -9.51 1.50
C GLN A 252 7.24 -8.71 2.67
N HIS A 253 7.62 -7.46 2.44
CA HIS A 253 8.04 -6.57 3.52
C HIS A 253 7.70 -5.11 3.25
N ILE A 254 7.66 -4.37 4.34
CA ILE A 254 7.38 -2.94 4.39
C ILE A 254 8.61 -2.27 5.00
N ALA A 255 9.22 -1.36 4.26
CA ALA A 255 10.33 -0.57 4.78
C ALA A 255 9.81 0.76 5.31
N LEU A 256 10.26 1.09 6.50
CA LEU A 256 9.92 2.33 7.19
C LEU A 256 11.18 3.15 7.39
N ALA A 257 11.13 4.44 7.11
CA ALA A 257 12.23 5.34 7.35
C ALA A 257 12.26 5.80 8.82
N THR A 258 13.47 5.96 9.36
CA THR A 258 13.73 6.46 10.70
C THR A 258 14.82 7.55 10.65
N ASP A 259 14.78 8.46 11.61
CA ASP A 259 15.81 9.49 11.82
C ASP A 259 17.16 8.89 12.24
#